data_57074f2f3cd04cda50b809ae743a754b
#
_entry.id   57074f2f3cd04cda50b809ae743a754b
#
_cell.length_a   1.000
_cell.length_b   1.000
_cell.length_c   1.000
_cell.angle_alpha   90.00
_cell.angle_beta   90.00
_cell.angle_gamma   90.00
#
_symmetry.space_group_name_H-M   'P 1'
#
loop_
_entity.id
_entity.type
_entity.pdbx_description
1 polymer ?
#
loop_
_entity_poly.entity_id
_entity_poly.type
_entity_poly.pdbx_seq_one_letter_code
_entity_poly.pdbx_strand_id
1 'polypeptide(L)'
;MISVVIPLYNKEASIAQSLKSVLSQEYDDFEVVVVDDGSTDGSVAIVEAIDNPHIRLIKQENGGPSKARNTGVKNAKGEWILFLDADDEMLPGAFEFFSEKIQKHTDVDMFLGEVIVNNGKKEYLAVEYKEGVVDNPFKAHVLGRLFQCSGTTIYRKSIVEENPFDERVRRYEDLQRIFKLYRKYRLFLCHKPVAMINLEFSAASRARKDINEDFLDHLDFKGKSFWEKMALYAFYLGERDYYSEQCRKLYPRLSHRYDWLLLYKLFQFLK
;
A
#
# COMPACT_ATOMS: atom_id res chain seq x y z
N MET A 1 -2.66 -1.28 -20.53
CA MET A 1 -1.40 -0.65 -20.09
C MET A 1 -1.38 -0.51 -18.57
N ILE A 2 -0.27 -0.84 -17.93
CA ILE A 2 -0.01 -0.68 -16.49
C ILE A 2 0.83 0.58 -16.26
N SER A 3 0.42 1.45 -15.32
CA SER A 3 1.27 2.55 -14.84
C SER A 3 1.78 2.23 -13.44
N VAL A 4 3.10 2.11 -13.30
CA VAL A 4 3.76 1.98 -12.00
C VAL A 4 4.07 3.37 -11.47
N VAL A 5 3.49 3.72 -10.32
CA VAL A 5 3.71 5.02 -9.65
C VAL A 5 4.67 4.82 -8.50
N ILE A 6 5.82 5.49 -8.56
CA ILE A 6 6.89 5.42 -7.55
C ILE A 6 7.04 6.78 -6.87
N PRO A 7 6.58 6.97 -5.63
CA PRO A 7 6.90 8.15 -4.85
C PRO A 7 8.37 8.10 -4.43
N LEU A 8 9.14 9.15 -4.72
CA LEU A 8 10.57 9.22 -4.47
C LEU A 8 10.88 10.36 -3.49
N TYR A 9 11.52 10.04 -2.37
CA TYR A 9 12.05 11.04 -1.45
C TYR A 9 13.24 10.47 -0.66
N ASN A 10 14.45 10.93 -0.95
CA ASN A 10 15.70 10.55 -0.30
C ASN A 10 15.90 9.01 -0.25
N LYS A 11 15.96 8.39 -1.42
CA LYS A 11 16.12 6.94 -1.62
C LYS A 11 17.29 6.59 -2.56
N GLU A 12 18.39 7.35 -2.50
CA GLU A 12 19.57 7.10 -3.35
C GLU A 12 20.13 5.69 -3.22
N ALA A 13 20.00 5.07 -2.03
CA ALA A 13 20.51 3.73 -1.78
C ALA A 13 19.68 2.60 -2.41
N SER A 14 18.42 2.85 -2.81
CA SER A 14 17.47 1.79 -3.20
C SER A 14 16.80 2.00 -4.54
N ILE A 15 16.57 3.25 -4.98
CA ILE A 15 15.77 3.57 -6.18
C ILE A 15 16.28 2.87 -7.44
N ALA A 16 17.58 2.71 -7.62
CA ALA A 16 18.14 2.02 -8.77
C ALA A 16 17.70 0.56 -8.85
N GLN A 17 17.66 -0.13 -7.71
CA GLN A 17 17.22 -1.52 -7.62
C GLN A 17 15.71 -1.65 -7.86
N SER A 18 14.90 -0.75 -7.28
CA SER A 18 13.45 -0.70 -7.51
C SER A 18 13.13 -0.49 -8.99
N LEU A 19 13.78 0.47 -9.64
CA LEU A 19 13.60 0.71 -11.09
C LEU A 19 14.05 -0.48 -11.93
N LYS A 20 15.20 -1.09 -11.61
CA LYS A 20 15.69 -2.28 -12.31
C LYS A 20 14.68 -3.43 -12.24
N SER A 21 14.04 -3.66 -11.09
CA SER A 21 13.05 -4.72 -10.92
C SER A 21 11.80 -4.53 -11.78
N VAL A 22 11.39 -3.27 -11.99
CA VAL A 22 10.28 -2.90 -12.87
C VAL A 22 10.66 -3.01 -14.34
N LEU A 23 11.83 -2.48 -14.73
CA LEU A 23 12.29 -2.47 -16.13
C LEU A 23 12.67 -3.86 -16.65
N SER A 24 12.93 -4.83 -15.75
CA SER A 24 13.24 -6.22 -16.12
C SER A 24 12.01 -7.11 -16.31
N GLN A 25 10.80 -6.56 -16.22
CA GLN A 25 9.58 -7.32 -16.48
C GLN A 25 9.46 -7.66 -17.98
N GLU A 26 9.17 -8.92 -18.29
CA GLU A 26 8.94 -9.40 -19.67
C GLU A 26 7.50 -9.04 -20.12
N TYR A 27 7.19 -7.74 -20.14
CA TYR A 27 5.88 -7.19 -20.47
C TYR A 27 6.06 -5.78 -21.00
N ASP A 28 5.56 -5.48 -22.21
CA ASP A 28 5.88 -4.22 -22.91
C ASP A 28 4.87 -3.08 -22.65
N ASP A 29 3.63 -3.41 -22.25
CA ASP A 29 2.55 -2.42 -22.15
C ASP A 29 2.49 -1.77 -20.76
N PHE A 30 3.60 -1.11 -20.35
CA PHE A 30 3.68 -0.38 -19.07
C PHE A 30 4.43 0.94 -19.20
N GLU A 31 4.25 1.80 -18.21
CA GLU A 31 5.06 2.99 -17.95
C GLU A 31 5.44 3.06 -16.47
N VAL A 32 6.48 3.81 -16.14
CA VAL A 32 6.92 4.13 -14.79
C VAL A 32 6.85 5.63 -14.57
N VAL A 33 6.00 6.07 -13.65
CA VAL A 33 5.86 7.47 -13.26
C VAL A 33 6.56 7.65 -11.91
N VAL A 34 7.81 8.11 -11.94
CA VAL A 34 8.56 8.46 -10.74
C VAL A 34 8.21 9.88 -10.34
N VAL A 35 7.74 10.07 -9.11
CA VAL A 35 7.42 11.41 -8.59
C VAL A 35 8.40 11.75 -7.47
N ASP A 36 9.38 12.60 -7.80
CA ASP A 36 10.30 13.14 -6.82
C ASP A 36 9.59 14.20 -5.97
N ASP A 37 9.49 13.93 -4.69
CA ASP A 37 8.84 14.77 -3.68
C ASP A 37 9.87 15.69 -2.98
N GLY A 38 10.77 16.29 -3.75
CA GLY A 38 11.76 17.23 -3.25
C GLY A 38 12.95 16.58 -2.57
N SER A 39 13.52 15.52 -3.16
CA SER A 39 14.74 14.86 -2.66
C SER A 39 15.93 15.81 -2.61
N THR A 40 16.77 15.64 -1.58
CA THR A 40 17.98 16.43 -1.33
C THR A 40 19.27 15.60 -1.44
N ASP A 41 19.13 14.30 -1.70
CA ASP A 41 20.23 13.34 -1.92
C ASP A 41 20.44 13.06 -3.43
N GLY A 42 21.19 12.02 -3.76
CA GLY A 42 21.46 11.59 -5.14
C GLY A 42 20.30 10.92 -5.88
N SER A 43 19.13 10.76 -5.28
CA SER A 43 17.99 10.00 -5.85
C SER A 43 17.60 10.45 -7.26
N VAL A 44 17.44 11.77 -7.44
CA VAL A 44 17.05 12.36 -8.74
C VAL A 44 18.10 12.09 -9.82
N ALA A 45 19.38 12.28 -9.50
CA ALA A 45 20.48 12.05 -10.45
C ALA A 45 20.53 10.59 -10.90
N ILE A 46 20.24 9.64 -10.00
CA ILE A 46 20.16 8.20 -10.34
C ILE A 46 19.05 7.93 -11.33
N VAL A 47 17.86 8.50 -11.12
CA VAL A 47 16.72 8.30 -12.04
C VAL A 47 17.01 8.93 -13.40
N GLU A 48 17.56 10.15 -13.43
CA GLU A 48 17.90 10.87 -14.68
C GLU A 48 19.02 10.19 -15.49
N ALA A 49 19.89 9.43 -14.82
CA ALA A 49 20.94 8.66 -15.49
C ALA A 49 20.42 7.39 -16.21
N ILE A 50 19.18 6.98 -15.95
CA ILE A 50 18.57 5.81 -16.59
C ILE A 50 17.87 6.27 -17.88
N ASP A 51 18.53 6.07 -19.03
CA ASP A 51 17.95 6.34 -20.35
C ASP A 51 17.00 5.20 -20.75
N ASN A 52 15.72 5.33 -20.35
CA ASN A 52 14.70 4.34 -20.68
C ASN A 52 13.34 5.02 -20.99
N PRO A 53 12.73 4.74 -22.17
CA PRO A 53 11.50 5.39 -22.61
C PRO A 53 10.28 5.09 -21.74
N HIS A 54 10.29 4.03 -20.96
CA HIS A 54 9.21 3.73 -20.01
C HIS A 54 9.21 4.64 -18.79
N ILE A 55 10.35 5.28 -18.44
CA ILE A 55 10.46 6.13 -17.25
C ILE A 55 10.09 7.57 -17.57
N ARG A 56 9.26 8.13 -16.71
CA ARG A 56 8.97 9.57 -16.68
C ARG A 56 9.12 10.09 -15.26
N LEU A 57 10.07 11.02 -15.09
CA LEU A 57 10.33 11.69 -13.83
C LEU A 57 9.51 12.99 -13.74
N ILE A 58 8.81 13.17 -12.64
CA ILE A 58 8.08 14.39 -12.26
C ILE A 58 8.68 14.89 -10.96
N LYS A 59 9.02 16.18 -10.90
CA LYS A 59 9.56 16.83 -9.71
C LYS A 59 8.49 17.74 -9.09
N GLN A 60 8.33 17.69 -7.77
CA GLN A 60 7.44 18.56 -7.02
C GLN A 60 8.09 19.04 -5.72
N GLU A 61 7.54 20.09 -5.12
CA GLU A 61 7.87 20.47 -3.75
C GLU A 61 7.35 19.41 -2.78
N ASN A 62 8.14 19.14 -1.72
CA ASN A 62 7.81 18.13 -0.73
C ASN A 62 6.40 18.34 -0.14
N GLY A 63 5.56 17.36 -0.33
CA GLY A 63 4.19 17.33 0.17
C GLY A 63 3.80 16.00 0.82
N GLY A 64 4.75 15.07 0.89
CA GLY A 64 4.58 13.74 1.47
C GLY A 64 4.10 12.67 0.48
N PRO A 65 4.13 11.40 0.92
CA PRO A 65 3.88 10.25 0.04
C PRO A 65 2.49 10.26 -0.59
N SER A 66 1.47 10.72 0.14
CA SER A 66 0.10 10.87 -0.36
C SER A 66 0.02 11.79 -1.58
N LYS A 67 0.63 12.99 -1.48
CA LYS A 67 0.66 13.97 -2.58
C LYS A 67 1.46 13.44 -3.78
N ALA A 68 2.61 12.81 -3.53
CA ALA A 68 3.43 12.24 -4.59
C ALA A 68 2.67 11.13 -5.35
N ARG A 69 1.98 10.21 -4.65
CA ARG A 69 1.15 9.18 -5.29
C ARG A 69 -0.02 9.78 -6.06
N ASN A 70 -0.72 10.80 -5.52
CA ASN A 70 -1.80 11.52 -6.23
C ASN A 70 -1.28 12.19 -7.50
N THR A 71 -0.13 12.85 -7.45
CA THR A 71 0.53 13.43 -8.63
C THR A 71 0.86 12.35 -9.67
N GLY A 72 1.37 11.20 -9.24
CA GLY A 72 1.65 10.06 -10.11
C GLY A 72 0.40 9.56 -10.83
N VAL A 73 -0.70 9.34 -10.10
CA VAL A 73 -1.99 8.91 -10.68
C VAL A 73 -2.51 9.90 -11.71
N LYS A 74 -2.47 11.19 -11.39
CA LYS A 74 -2.92 12.27 -12.31
C LYS A 74 -2.14 12.26 -13.63
N ASN A 75 -0.89 11.87 -13.60
CA ASN A 75 -0.02 11.82 -14.76
C ASN A 75 0.07 10.44 -15.43
N ALA A 76 -0.45 9.40 -14.80
CA ALA A 76 -0.46 8.05 -15.33
C ALA A 76 -1.36 7.94 -16.57
N LYS A 77 -0.92 7.19 -17.59
CA LYS A 77 -1.67 6.96 -18.84
C LYS A 77 -2.36 5.59 -18.85
N GLY A 78 -1.88 4.64 -18.04
CA GLY A 78 -2.41 3.29 -17.99
C GLY A 78 -3.81 3.21 -17.37
N GLU A 79 -4.56 2.22 -17.77
CA GLU A 79 -5.87 1.89 -17.21
C GLU A 79 -5.74 1.25 -15.82
N TRP A 80 -4.58 0.70 -15.52
CA TRP A 80 -4.26 0.02 -14.28
C TRP A 80 -3.08 0.71 -13.58
N ILE A 81 -3.23 0.95 -12.28
CA ILE A 81 -2.24 1.62 -11.44
C ILE A 81 -1.67 0.62 -10.43
N LEU A 82 -0.37 0.56 -10.37
CA LEU A 82 0.39 -0.13 -9.32
C LEU A 82 1.26 0.90 -8.60
N PHE A 83 1.16 0.96 -7.28
CA PHE A 83 2.07 1.78 -6.47
C PHE A 83 3.23 0.90 -6.02
N LEU A 84 4.46 1.39 -6.17
CA LEU A 84 5.67 0.72 -5.70
C LEU A 84 6.49 1.73 -4.89
N ASP A 85 6.87 1.39 -3.67
CA ASP A 85 7.77 2.24 -2.91
C ASP A 85 9.20 2.16 -3.47
N ALA A 86 9.94 3.27 -3.37
CA ALA A 86 11.28 3.40 -3.98
C ALA A 86 12.38 2.56 -3.30
N ASP A 87 12.01 1.73 -2.34
CA ASP A 87 12.83 0.77 -1.62
C ASP A 87 12.35 -0.69 -1.75
N ASP A 88 11.27 -0.92 -2.51
CA ASP A 88 10.70 -2.24 -2.76
C ASP A 88 10.95 -2.70 -4.20
N GLU A 89 10.69 -3.97 -4.48
CA GLU A 89 10.96 -4.59 -5.79
C GLU A 89 9.76 -5.33 -6.33
N MET A 90 9.56 -5.27 -7.64
CA MET A 90 8.65 -6.16 -8.35
C MET A 90 9.33 -7.51 -8.63
N LEU A 91 8.64 -8.60 -8.37
CA LEU A 91 9.16 -9.93 -8.70
C LEU A 91 8.95 -10.27 -10.19
N PRO A 92 9.82 -11.10 -10.77
CA PRO A 92 9.73 -11.47 -12.20
C PRO A 92 8.37 -12.05 -12.60
N GLY A 93 7.86 -11.60 -13.75
CA GLY A 93 6.57 -12.03 -14.31
C GLY A 93 5.34 -11.53 -13.55
N ALA A 94 5.47 -10.49 -12.71
CA ALA A 94 4.35 -9.91 -11.98
C ALA A 94 3.37 -9.18 -12.91
N PHE A 95 3.86 -8.45 -13.91
CA PHE A 95 3.00 -7.70 -14.83
C PHE A 95 2.23 -8.60 -15.79
N GLU A 96 2.88 -9.60 -16.36
CA GLU A 96 2.22 -10.61 -17.19
C GLU A 96 1.12 -11.32 -16.40
N PHE A 97 1.43 -11.75 -15.19
CA PHE A 97 0.47 -12.39 -14.31
C PHE A 97 -0.75 -11.50 -13.99
N PHE A 98 -0.53 -10.22 -13.64
CA PHE A 98 -1.63 -9.30 -13.42
C PHE A 98 -2.45 -9.07 -14.70
N SER A 99 -1.79 -8.94 -15.86
CA SER A 99 -2.47 -8.79 -17.15
C SER A 99 -3.39 -9.96 -17.45
N GLU A 100 -2.96 -11.20 -17.23
CA GLU A 100 -3.79 -12.41 -17.37
C GLU A 100 -5.01 -12.39 -16.44
N LYS A 101 -4.81 -12.02 -15.16
CA LYS A 101 -5.92 -11.94 -14.19
C LYS A 101 -6.92 -10.85 -14.56
N ILE A 102 -6.46 -9.69 -15.00
CA ILE A 102 -7.29 -8.58 -15.47
C ILE A 102 -8.17 -9.01 -16.66
N GLN A 103 -7.58 -9.69 -17.64
CA GLN A 103 -8.32 -10.17 -18.81
C GLN A 103 -9.37 -11.22 -18.45
N LYS A 104 -9.06 -12.09 -17.50
CA LYS A 104 -9.93 -13.18 -17.07
C LYS A 104 -11.09 -12.73 -16.17
N HIS A 105 -10.90 -11.67 -15.38
CA HIS A 105 -11.84 -11.21 -14.35
C HIS A 105 -12.18 -9.73 -14.55
N THR A 106 -12.91 -9.42 -15.62
CA THR A 106 -13.21 -8.05 -16.06
C THR A 106 -14.12 -7.26 -15.11
N ASP A 107 -14.81 -7.95 -14.21
CA ASP A 107 -15.71 -7.42 -13.19
C ASP A 107 -15.00 -7.15 -11.84
N VAL A 108 -13.67 -7.31 -11.79
CA VAL A 108 -12.83 -7.06 -10.61
C VAL A 108 -12.15 -5.70 -10.75
N ASP A 109 -12.03 -4.97 -9.65
CA ASP A 109 -11.46 -3.62 -9.61
C ASP A 109 -10.03 -3.60 -9.05
N MET A 110 -9.69 -4.60 -8.23
CA MET A 110 -8.39 -4.70 -7.54
C MET A 110 -7.91 -6.15 -7.51
N PHE A 111 -6.64 -6.37 -7.87
CA PHE A 111 -5.99 -7.68 -7.74
C PHE A 111 -4.82 -7.55 -6.75
N LEU A 112 -4.87 -8.33 -5.69
CA LEU A 112 -3.85 -8.38 -4.64
C LEU A 112 -3.02 -9.65 -4.78
N GLY A 113 -1.75 -9.51 -5.09
CA GLY A 113 -0.77 -10.59 -5.07
C GLY A 113 -0.11 -10.77 -3.72
N GLU A 114 0.57 -11.89 -3.55
CA GLU A 114 1.36 -12.19 -2.36
C GLU A 114 2.64 -11.37 -2.34
N VAL A 115 3.29 -11.28 -1.16
CA VAL A 115 4.50 -10.51 -0.97
C VAL A 115 5.55 -11.32 -0.21
N ILE A 116 6.79 -11.24 -0.69
CA ILE A 116 7.98 -11.66 0.05
C ILE A 116 8.46 -10.51 0.92
N VAL A 117 8.73 -10.79 2.18
CA VAL A 117 9.32 -9.83 3.10
C VAL A 117 10.79 -10.21 3.32
N ASN A 118 11.68 -9.31 2.95
CA ASN A 118 13.10 -9.39 3.23
C ASN A 118 13.43 -8.50 4.45
N ASN A 119 13.87 -9.10 5.54
CA ASN A 119 14.22 -8.37 6.77
C ASN A 119 15.74 -8.21 6.97
N GLY A 120 16.54 -8.38 5.92
CA GLY A 120 17.99 -8.32 5.95
C GLY A 120 18.68 -9.59 6.48
N LYS A 121 17.90 -10.55 7.02
CA LYS A 121 18.40 -11.85 7.53
C LYS A 121 17.80 -13.03 6.81
N LYS A 122 16.55 -12.93 6.43
CA LYS A 122 15.79 -13.96 5.71
C LYS A 122 14.66 -13.34 4.90
N GLU A 123 14.28 -14.07 3.88
CA GLU A 123 13.07 -13.81 3.10
C GLU A 123 11.98 -14.79 3.51
N TYR A 124 10.74 -14.31 3.57
CA TYR A 124 9.58 -15.15 3.87
C TYR A 124 8.30 -14.60 3.25
N LEU A 125 7.39 -15.48 2.89
CA LEU A 125 6.06 -15.12 2.43
C LEU A 125 5.25 -14.54 3.59
N ALA A 126 4.69 -13.33 3.42
CA ALA A 126 3.94 -12.67 4.49
C ALA A 126 2.62 -13.41 4.80
N VAL A 127 1.85 -13.74 3.75
CA VAL A 127 0.60 -14.49 3.83
C VAL A 127 0.43 -15.25 2.52
N GLU A 128 0.05 -16.52 2.60
CA GLU A 128 -0.35 -17.32 1.45
C GLU A 128 -1.83 -17.16 1.17
N TYR A 129 -2.20 -16.91 -0.09
CA TYR A 129 -3.59 -16.64 -0.46
C TYR A 129 -4.26 -17.86 -1.09
N LYS A 130 -5.52 -18.07 -0.71
CA LYS A 130 -6.43 -18.85 -1.54
C LYS A 130 -6.96 -17.94 -2.66
N GLU A 131 -6.68 -18.31 -3.92
CA GLU A 131 -7.09 -17.52 -5.08
C GLU A 131 -8.61 -17.36 -5.17
N GLY A 132 -9.08 -16.14 -5.44
CA GLY A 132 -10.49 -15.84 -5.66
C GLY A 132 -10.95 -14.47 -5.19
N VAL A 133 -12.20 -14.15 -5.48
CA VAL A 133 -12.87 -12.93 -5.00
C VAL A 133 -13.07 -12.99 -3.50
N VAL A 134 -12.85 -11.87 -2.83
CA VAL A 134 -13.02 -11.73 -1.38
C VAL A 134 -14.40 -11.17 -1.07
N ASP A 135 -15.26 -11.98 -0.45
CA ASP A 135 -16.62 -11.54 -0.06
C ASP A 135 -16.60 -10.43 1.00
N ASN A 136 -15.69 -10.52 1.96
CA ASN A 136 -15.57 -9.54 3.04
C ASN A 136 -14.10 -9.23 3.35
N PRO A 137 -13.52 -8.21 2.69
CA PRO A 137 -12.12 -7.84 2.89
C PRO A 137 -11.78 -7.43 4.33
N PHE A 138 -12.70 -6.76 5.03
CA PHE A 138 -12.48 -6.40 6.45
C PHE A 138 -12.38 -7.63 7.35
N LYS A 139 -13.24 -8.64 7.13
CA LYS A 139 -13.15 -9.92 7.84
C LYS A 139 -11.83 -10.61 7.55
N ALA A 140 -11.43 -10.69 6.28
CA ALA A 140 -10.18 -11.29 5.86
C ALA A 140 -8.98 -10.56 6.48
N HIS A 141 -8.99 -9.23 6.53
CA HIS A 141 -7.97 -8.42 7.18
C HIS A 141 -7.87 -8.70 8.69
N VAL A 142 -8.98 -8.66 9.42
CA VAL A 142 -9.03 -8.94 10.87
C VAL A 142 -8.52 -10.34 11.20
N LEU A 143 -8.85 -11.32 10.36
CA LEU A 143 -8.38 -12.70 10.50
C LEU A 143 -6.93 -12.92 10.01
N GLY A 144 -6.23 -11.87 9.55
CA GLY A 144 -4.85 -11.95 9.04
C GLY A 144 -4.71 -12.82 7.78
N ARG A 145 -5.79 -12.94 7.01
CA ARG A 145 -5.84 -13.71 5.76
C ARG A 145 -5.49 -12.89 4.54
N LEU A 146 -5.20 -11.60 4.71
CA LEU A 146 -4.64 -10.74 3.69
C LEU A 146 -3.69 -9.72 4.32
N PHE A 147 -2.64 -9.41 3.59
CA PHE A 147 -1.66 -8.39 3.91
C PHE A 147 -1.46 -7.53 2.66
N GLN A 148 -1.80 -6.27 2.73
CA GLN A 148 -1.76 -5.35 1.60
C GLN A 148 -0.81 -4.20 1.90
N CYS A 149 0.08 -3.94 0.96
CA CYS A 149 1.07 -2.88 1.01
C CYS A 149 1.36 -2.36 -0.40
N SER A 150 2.21 -1.38 -0.51
CA SER A 150 2.74 -0.90 -1.79
C SER A 150 3.39 -2.06 -2.57
N GLY A 151 3.25 -2.07 -3.89
CA GLY A 151 3.77 -3.14 -4.77
C GLY A 151 2.89 -4.38 -4.90
N THR A 152 1.96 -4.63 -3.98
CA THR A 152 1.19 -5.89 -3.97
C THR A 152 -0.13 -5.84 -4.70
N THR A 153 -0.70 -4.65 -4.89
CA THR A 153 -2.03 -4.49 -5.47
C THR A 153 -2.01 -3.64 -6.73
N ILE A 154 -2.62 -4.18 -7.79
CA ILE A 154 -2.94 -3.41 -8.98
C ILE A 154 -4.41 -2.98 -8.95
N TYR A 155 -4.68 -1.72 -9.27
CA TYR A 155 -5.97 -1.08 -9.16
C TYR A 155 -6.44 -0.58 -10.53
N ARG A 156 -7.72 -0.70 -10.83
CA ARG A 156 -8.32 0.04 -11.95
C ARG A 156 -8.13 1.55 -11.71
N LYS A 157 -7.63 2.29 -12.69
CA LYS A 157 -7.30 3.71 -12.53
C LYS A 157 -8.49 4.55 -12.06
N SER A 158 -9.70 4.30 -12.58
CA SER A 158 -10.90 5.05 -12.21
C SER A 158 -11.18 5.02 -10.70
N ILE A 159 -11.00 3.86 -10.04
CA ILE A 159 -11.25 3.79 -8.59
C ILE A 159 -10.21 4.53 -7.77
N VAL A 160 -8.99 4.66 -8.30
CA VAL A 160 -7.91 5.41 -7.65
C VAL A 160 -8.14 6.91 -7.78
N GLU A 161 -8.58 7.36 -8.95
CA GLU A 161 -8.94 8.77 -9.21
C GLU A 161 -10.14 9.22 -8.38
N GLU A 162 -11.16 8.38 -8.23
CA GLU A 162 -12.32 8.65 -7.36
C GLU A 162 -11.97 8.66 -5.86
N ASN A 163 -10.92 7.96 -5.46
CA ASN A 163 -10.51 7.81 -4.07
C ASN A 163 -9.02 8.15 -3.90
N PRO A 164 -8.64 9.44 -4.03
CA PRO A 164 -7.25 9.84 -3.86
C PRO A 164 -6.77 9.62 -2.42
N PHE A 165 -5.46 9.57 -2.25
CA PHE A 165 -4.85 9.58 -0.93
C PHE A 165 -5.19 10.88 -0.19
N ASP A 166 -5.40 10.80 1.12
CA ASP A 166 -5.58 11.97 1.97
C ASP A 166 -4.21 12.60 2.27
N GLU A 167 -3.94 13.76 1.69
CA GLU A 167 -2.63 14.43 1.79
C GLU A 167 -2.30 14.92 3.20
N ARG A 168 -3.26 14.92 4.11
CA ARG A 168 -3.05 15.20 5.55
C ARG A 168 -2.43 14.02 6.28
N VAL A 169 -2.60 12.80 5.74
CA VAL A 169 -2.12 11.56 6.35
C VAL A 169 -0.79 11.16 5.71
N ARG A 170 0.25 11.07 6.53
CA ARG A 170 1.61 10.71 6.12
C ARG A 170 2.08 9.35 6.67
N ARG A 171 1.24 8.71 7.48
CA ARG A 171 1.48 7.38 8.02
C ARG A 171 0.21 6.56 7.98
N TYR A 172 0.29 5.37 7.42
CA TYR A 172 -0.85 4.48 7.13
C TYR A 172 -1.90 5.09 6.18
N GLU A 173 -1.46 6.00 5.31
CA GLU A 173 -2.26 6.61 4.26
C GLU A 173 -2.79 5.56 3.27
N ASP A 174 -1.99 4.52 3.00
CA ASP A 174 -2.35 3.35 2.20
C ASP A 174 -3.47 2.55 2.86
N LEU A 175 -3.35 2.21 4.14
CA LEU A 175 -4.36 1.48 4.90
C LEU A 175 -5.66 2.26 4.99
N GLN A 176 -5.59 3.58 5.26
CA GLN A 176 -6.77 4.46 5.26
C GLN A 176 -7.52 4.38 3.93
N ARG A 177 -6.78 4.50 2.82
CA ARG A 177 -7.34 4.44 1.47
C ARG A 177 -7.90 3.05 1.16
N ILE A 178 -7.17 1.99 1.46
CA ILE A 178 -7.59 0.61 1.25
C ILE A 178 -8.93 0.34 1.95
N PHE A 179 -9.12 0.80 3.19
CA PHE A 179 -10.39 0.66 3.90
C PHE A 179 -11.56 1.41 3.24
N LYS A 180 -11.29 2.54 2.54
CA LYS A 180 -12.31 3.19 1.71
C LYS A 180 -12.67 2.31 0.51
N LEU A 181 -11.70 1.72 -0.16
CA LEU A 181 -11.89 0.88 -1.34
C LEU A 181 -12.63 -0.42 -1.02
N TYR A 182 -12.35 -1.07 0.10
CA TYR A 182 -13.00 -2.33 0.52
C TYR A 182 -14.53 -2.22 0.67
N ARG A 183 -15.06 -1.01 0.83
CA ARG A 183 -16.52 -0.78 0.96
C ARG A 183 -17.26 -0.84 -0.35
N LYS A 184 -16.58 -0.58 -1.46
CA LYS A 184 -17.24 -0.27 -2.74
C LYS A 184 -16.80 -1.17 -3.87
N TYR A 185 -15.55 -1.66 -3.82
CA TYR A 185 -14.90 -2.28 -4.97
C TYR A 185 -14.55 -3.75 -4.72
N ARG A 186 -14.53 -4.53 -5.81
CA ARG A 186 -14.26 -5.96 -5.75
C ARG A 186 -12.76 -6.23 -5.71
N LEU A 187 -12.34 -7.02 -4.71
CA LEU A 187 -10.97 -7.48 -4.51
C LEU A 187 -10.86 -8.95 -4.89
N PHE A 188 -9.84 -9.28 -5.67
CA PHE A 188 -9.44 -10.64 -6.01
C PHE A 188 -8.07 -10.94 -5.41
N LEU A 189 -7.94 -12.04 -4.68
CA LEU A 189 -6.66 -12.53 -4.18
C LEU A 189 -6.00 -13.41 -5.23
N CYS A 190 -4.72 -13.17 -5.45
CA CYS A 190 -3.88 -13.88 -6.42
C CYS A 190 -2.84 -14.71 -5.68
N HIS A 191 -2.82 -16.02 -5.91
CA HIS A 191 -1.83 -16.92 -5.31
C HIS A 191 -0.51 -16.90 -6.12
N LYS A 192 0.20 -15.78 -6.03
CA LYS A 192 1.54 -15.57 -6.59
C LYS A 192 2.24 -14.42 -5.87
N PRO A 193 3.49 -14.61 -5.41
CA PRO A 193 4.34 -13.51 -4.99
C PRO A 193 4.63 -12.57 -6.16
N VAL A 194 4.32 -11.29 -6.00
CA VAL A 194 4.45 -10.25 -7.04
C VAL A 194 5.42 -9.14 -6.69
N ALA A 195 5.69 -8.98 -5.40
CA ALA A 195 6.60 -7.94 -4.90
C ALA A 195 7.44 -8.47 -3.73
N MET A 196 8.57 -7.80 -3.48
CA MET A 196 9.40 -7.97 -2.30
C MET A 196 9.53 -6.65 -1.56
N ILE A 197 9.25 -6.68 -0.26
CA ILE A 197 9.45 -5.55 0.66
C ILE A 197 10.80 -5.69 1.34
N ASN A 198 11.62 -4.64 1.23
CA ASN A 198 12.94 -4.56 1.85
C ASN A 198 12.88 -3.74 3.15
N LEU A 199 12.73 -4.42 4.29
CA LEU A 199 12.61 -3.76 5.60
C LEU A 199 13.86 -2.97 6.01
N GLU A 200 15.01 -3.28 5.45
CA GLU A 200 16.27 -2.62 5.71
C GLU A 200 16.26 -1.13 5.34
N PHE A 201 15.59 -0.77 4.24
CA PHE A 201 15.52 0.61 3.74
C PHE A 201 14.32 1.40 4.27
N SER A 202 13.41 0.77 5.00
CA SER A 202 12.13 1.38 5.42
C SER A 202 12.16 2.02 6.83
N ALA A 203 13.31 2.09 7.49
CA ALA A 203 13.42 2.62 8.85
C ALA A 203 12.94 4.08 8.98
N ALA A 204 13.25 4.93 8.00
CA ALA A 204 12.84 6.34 8.01
C ALA A 204 11.33 6.53 7.82
N SER A 205 10.69 5.72 6.99
CA SER A 205 9.23 5.78 6.75
C SER A 205 8.42 5.31 7.97
N ARG A 206 9.03 4.47 8.82
CA ARG A 206 8.45 4.00 10.08
C ARG A 206 8.68 4.92 11.27
N ALA A 207 9.46 6.00 11.10
CA ALA A 207 9.69 6.97 12.17
C ALA A 207 8.37 7.59 12.63
N ARG A 208 8.31 7.91 13.94
CA ARG A 208 7.13 8.57 14.53
C ARG A 208 6.81 9.87 13.82
N LYS A 209 5.54 10.05 13.49
CA LYS A 209 4.98 11.30 12.97
C LYS A 209 4.15 11.99 14.05
N ASP A 210 3.76 13.24 13.81
CA ASP A 210 2.70 13.85 14.60
C ASP A 210 1.42 13.03 14.42
N ILE A 211 0.64 12.85 15.50
CA ILE A 211 -0.60 12.08 15.45
C ILE A 211 -1.59 12.64 14.42
N ASN A 212 -1.57 13.95 14.20
CA ASN A 212 -2.42 14.61 13.21
C ASN A 212 -2.11 14.18 11.76
N GLU A 213 -0.91 13.65 11.53
CA GLU A 213 -0.46 13.09 10.25
C GLU A 213 -0.61 11.56 10.18
N ASP A 214 -1.17 10.93 11.23
CA ASP A 214 -1.38 9.48 11.31
C ASP A 214 -2.86 9.13 11.04
N PHE A 215 -3.09 8.01 10.38
CA PHE A 215 -4.46 7.51 10.18
C PHE A 215 -5.22 7.35 11.51
N LEU A 216 -4.50 7.13 12.60
CA LEU A 216 -5.09 6.99 13.94
C LEU A 216 -5.95 8.21 14.35
N ASP A 217 -5.57 9.43 13.97
CA ASP A 217 -6.37 10.65 14.26
C ASP A 217 -7.67 10.71 13.44
N HIS A 218 -7.77 9.93 12.39
CA HIS A 218 -8.87 9.96 11.43
C HIS A 218 -9.81 8.74 11.51
N LEU A 219 -9.77 7.97 12.62
CA LEU A 219 -10.66 6.81 12.78
C LEU A 219 -12.11 7.25 13.00
N ASP A 220 -13.00 6.76 12.14
CA ASP A 220 -14.44 6.96 12.25
C ASP A 220 -15.17 5.62 12.29
N PHE A 221 -15.86 5.36 13.40
CA PHE A 221 -16.62 4.13 13.66
C PHE A 221 -18.11 4.27 13.35
N LYS A 222 -18.60 5.49 13.03
CA LYS A 222 -20.01 5.77 12.83
C LYS A 222 -20.50 5.15 11.51
N GLY A 223 -21.63 4.46 11.56
CA GLY A 223 -22.24 3.88 10.36
C GLY A 223 -21.49 2.70 9.74
N LYS A 224 -20.44 2.19 10.38
CA LYS A 224 -19.63 1.09 9.86
C LYS A 224 -20.21 -0.28 10.18
N SER A 225 -19.93 -1.27 9.31
CA SER A 225 -20.26 -2.66 9.55
C SER A 225 -19.49 -3.22 10.76
N PHE A 226 -19.89 -4.38 11.26
CA PHE A 226 -19.21 -5.05 12.36
C PHE A 226 -17.71 -5.32 12.04
N TRP A 227 -17.43 -5.92 10.89
CA TRP A 227 -16.04 -6.27 10.51
C TRP A 227 -15.18 -5.05 10.22
N GLU A 228 -15.76 -3.98 9.68
CA GLU A 228 -15.06 -2.72 9.50
C GLU A 228 -14.68 -2.08 10.85
N LYS A 229 -15.62 -2.06 11.82
CA LYS A 229 -15.33 -1.60 13.18
C LYS A 229 -14.22 -2.44 13.83
N MET A 230 -14.24 -3.76 13.63
CA MET A 230 -13.19 -4.65 14.15
C MET A 230 -11.83 -4.38 13.49
N ALA A 231 -11.77 -4.08 12.18
CA ALA A 231 -10.53 -3.73 11.50
C ALA A 231 -9.96 -2.40 12.02
N LEU A 232 -10.79 -1.37 12.17
CA LEU A 232 -10.38 -0.09 12.75
C LEU A 232 -9.94 -0.25 14.22
N TYR A 233 -10.62 -1.09 14.99
CA TYR A 233 -10.24 -1.37 16.37
C TYR A 233 -8.94 -2.17 16.47
N ALA A 234 -8.71 -3.11 15.59
CA ALA A 234 -7.45 -3.84 15.50
C ALA A 234 -6.27 -2.89 15.22
N PHE A 235 -6.45 -1.96 14.29
CA PHE A 235 -5.48 -0.90 14.02
C PHE A 235 -5.25 -0.01 15.25
N TYR A 236 -6.32 0.47 15.89
CA TYR A 236 -6.22 1.23 17.14
C TYR A 236 -5.43 0.49 18.22
N LEU A 237 -5.67 -0.81 18.41
CA LEU A 237 -4.95 -1.61 19.39
C LEU A 237 -3.45 -1.74 19.08
N GLY A 238 -3.08 -1.83 17.78
CA GLY A 238 -1.69 -1.86 17.36
C GLY A 238 -0.93 -0.57 17.65
N GLU A 239 -1.60 0.57 17.53
CA GLU A 239 -0.97 1.89 17.61
C GLU A 239 -1.17 2.60 18.96
N ARG A 240 -2.12 2.18 19.79
CA ARG A 240 -2.49 2.88 21.04
C ARG A 240 -1.34 3.05 22.04
N ASP A 241 -0.42 2.10 22.11
CA ASP A 241 0.69 2.16 23.05
C ASP A 241 1.76 3.15 22.60
N TYR A 242 1.76 3.46 21.31
CA TYR A 242 2.64 4.43 20.69
C TYR A 242 2.21 5.88 20.95
N TYR A 243 0.89 6.13 20.95
CA TYR A 243 0.25 7.43 21.19
C TYR A 243 -0.67 7.39 22.41
N SER A 244 -0.23 6.79 23.52
CA SER A 244 -1.09 6.41 24.65
C SER A 244 -1.90 7.57 25.25
N GLU A 245 -1.32 8.77 25.35
CA GLU A 245 -2.01 9.94 25.90
C GLU A 245 -3.01 10.52 24.88
N GLN A 246 -2.61 10.66 23.62
CA GLN A 246 -3.44 11.17 22.54
C GLN A 246 -4.62 10.21 22.27
N CYS A 247 -4.39 8.91 22.25
CA CYS A 247 -5.45 7.90 22.09
C CYS A 247 -6.50 7.99 23.19
N ARG A 248 -6.11 8.24 24.44
CA ARG A 248 -7.06 8.43 25.54
C ARG A 248 -7.91 9.69 25.36
N LYS A 249 -7.34 10.76 24.81
CA LYS A 249 -8.06 12.01 24.52
C LYS A 249 -9.02 11.86 23.35
N LEU A 250 -8.54 11.30 22.23
CA LEU A 250 -9.32 11.16 20.99
C LEU A 250 -10.41 10.07 21.11
N TYR A 251 -10.09 8.96 21.74
CA TYR A 251 -10.95 7.77 21.77
C TYR A 251 -11.21 7.28 23.20
N PRO A 252 -11.75 8.11 24.13
CA PRO A 252 -11.91 7.72 25.53
C PRO A 252 -12.82 6.49 25.73
N ARG A 253 -13.78 6.29 24.82
CA ARG A 253 -14.69 5.13 24.88
C ARG A 253 -14.05 3.83 24.38
N LEU A 254 -13.02 3.89 23.53
CA LEU A 254 -12.34 2.68 23.00
C LEU A 254 -11.41 2.06 24.04
N SER A 255 -10.79 2.88 24.89
CA SER A 255 -9.88 2.42 25.94
C SER A 255 -10.54 1.47 26.96
N HIS A 256 -11.87 1.52 27.10
CA HIS A 256 -12.66 0.71 28.02
C HIS A 256 -13.51 -0.39 27.34
N ARG A 257 -13.30 -0.65 26.02
CA ARG A 257 -14.04 -1.68 25.28
C ARG A 257 -13.42 -3.06 25.44
N TYR A 258 -13.47 -3.61 26.67
CA TYR A 258 -12.99 -4.96 26.95
C TYR A 258 -13.71 -6.06 26.18
N ASP A 259 -14.99 -5.87 25.85
CA ASP A 259 -15.79 -6.74 24.99
C ASP A 259 -15.18 -6.88 23.57
N TRP A 260 -14.75 -5.78 22.98
CA TRP A 260 -14.09 -5.77 21.69
C TRP A 260 -12.68 -6.36 21.75
N LEU A 261 -11.96 -6.12 22.83
CA LEU A 261 -10.65 -6.72 23.05
C LEU A 261 -10.73 -8.25 23.14
N LEU A 262 -11.76 -8.77 23.86
CA LEU A 262 -12.00 -10.22 23.94
C LEU A 262 -12.33 -10.82 22.58
N LEU A 263 -13.22 -10.18 21.80
CA LEU A 263 -13.55 -10.60 20.44
C LEU A 263 -12.32 -10.59 19.53
N TYR A 264 -11.53 -9.52 19.56
CA TYR A 264 -10.30 -9.43 18.77
C TYR A 264 -9.32 -10.54 19.13
N LYS A 265 -9.07 -10.80 20.42
CA LYS A 265 -8.21 -11.90 20.87
C LYS A 265 -8.75 -13.27 20.44
N LEU A 266 -10.06 -13.48 20.50
CA LEU A 266 -10.70 -14.71 20.01
C LEU A 266 -10.44 -14.90 18.53
N PHE A 267 -10.58 -13.86 17.70
CA PHE A 267 -10.30 -13.93 16.28
C PHE A 267 -8.82 -14.19 15.98
N GLN A 268 -7.90 -13.65 16.79
CA GLN A 268 -6.47 -13.97 16.67
C GLN A 268 -6.16 -15.43 17.04
N PHE A 269 -6.91 -16.02 17.94
CA PHE A 269 -6.75 -17.43 18.30
C PHE A 269 -7.31 -18.39 17.23
N LEU A 270 -8.27 -17.92 16.43
CA LEU A 270 -8.88 -18.69 15.33
C LEU A 270 -8.13 -18.57 13.99
N LYS A 271 -6.98 -17.89 13.96
CA LYS A 271 -6.05 -17.85 12.81
C LYS A 271 -5.29 -19.17 12.71
#